data_957b05f9eebc7c929f5b744d765f8a93
#
_entry.id   957b05f9eebc7c929f5b744d765f8a93
#
_cell.length_a   1.000
_cell.length_b   1.000
_cell.length_c   1.000
_cell.angle_alpha   90.00
_cell.angle_beta   90.00
_cell.angle_gamma   90.00
#
_symmetry.space_group_name_H-M   'P 1'
#
loop_
_entity.id
_entity.type
_entity.pdbx_description
1 polymer ?
#
loop_
_entity_poly.entity_id
_entity_poly.type
_entity_poly.pdbx_seq_one_letter_code
_entity_poly.pdbx_strand_id
1 'polypeptide(L)'
;MTTNMTDNNNDMNVSWHVVAFLDLLGQQDKLRQITSLPDQTNAEEVEAFKQSVLQMYGPVKSLRTFFLNSIKSFSSPSDDKDVPEEFKEVVQQFRSCPINSQTFSDSVIASIPLRNDISLYPCRAIFGVLSAAALAFLSCLAKGCPIRGGIDLGLAFNIDANEIYGPALARAYTLESKVAHYPRIVIGEELVRYLNAVATAPAANTEQQVNAVTAQSCIRLMTTDDDGHSILDYLGEEFRDTLEMVHSTTDIVQMAYNFVQTESQKYQAEKNSKLGFRYTLLRNYFEARLPHWGFELHDDI
;
A
#
# COMPACT_ATOMS: atom_id res chain seq x y z
N MET A 1 -21.39 -9.70 11.36
CA MET A 1 -22.84 -9.45 11.22
C MET A 1 -23.03 -8.46 10.10
N THR A 2 -23.79 -8.82 9.09
CA THR A 2 -24.24 -7.91 8.02
C THR A 2 -25.64 -7.44 8.40
N THR A 3 -25.86 -6.14 8.42
CA THR A 3 -27.18 -5.58 8.67
C THR A 3 -27.69 -5.00 7.35
N ASN A 4 -28.74 -5.62 6.78
CA ASN A 4 -29.42 -5.08 5.60
C ASN A 4 -30.36 -3.98 6.09
N MET A 5 -30.13 -2.76 5.67
CA MET A 5 -31.06 -1.64 5.79
C MET A 5 -31.79 -1.49 4.46
N THR A 6 -33.05 -1.94 4.42
CA THR A 6 -33.91 -1.76 3.24
C THR A 6 -34.56 -0.39 3.30
N ASP A 7 -34.09 0.53 2.47
CA ASP A 7 -34.88 1.69 2.04
C ASP A 7 -35.21 1.54 0.55
N ASN A 8 -36.41 1.93 0.14
CA ASN A 8 -36.98 1.66 -1.19
C ASN A 8 -36.07 2.20 -2.32
N ASN A 9 -35.12 1.42 -2.80
CA ASN A 9 -34.43 1.41 -4.10
C ASN A 9 -32.92 1.09 -4.07
N ASN A 10 -32.26 0.93 -2.91
CA ASN A 10 -30.87 0.41 -2.86
C ASN A 10 -30.65 -0.37 -1.58
N ASP A 11 -30.39 -1.66 -1.70
CA ASP A 11 -29.91 -2.50 -0.58
C ASP A 11 -28.50 -2.05 -0.21
N MET A 12 -28.37 -1.08 0.71
CA MET A 12 -27.07 -0.73 1.27
C MET A 12 -26.59 -1.84 2.19
N ASN A 13 -25.60 -2.60 1.74
CA ASN A 13 -24.99 -3.66 2.51
C ASN A 13 -23.80 -3.13 3.29
N VAL A 14 -24.02 -2.76 4.56
CA VAL A 14 -22.95 -2.32 5.47
C VAL A 14 -22.23 -3.53 6.04
N SER A 15 -20.92 -3.59 5.87
CA SER A 15 -20.09 -4.68 6.36
C SER A 15 -18.71 -4.20 6.84
N TRP A 16 -17.97 -5.09 7.48
CA TRP A 16 -16.58 -4.81 7.86
C TRP A 16 -15.67 -4.89 6.65
N HIS A 17 -14.83 -3.87 6.45
CA HIS A 17 -13.86 -3.78 5.36
C HIS A 17 -12.49 -3.41 5.90
N VAL A 18 -11.44 -4.02 5.32
CA VAL A 18 -10.10 -3.45 5.37
C VAL A 18 -9.98 -2.46 4.22
N VAL A 19 -9.52 -1.25 4.52
CA VAL A 19 -9.32 -0.19 3.53
C VAL A 19 -7.87 0.27 3.60
N ALA A 20 -7.20 0.28 2.44
CA ALA A 20 -5.91 0.91 2.22
C ALA A 20 -6.12 2.24 1.46
N PHE A 21 -5.56 3.32 1.98
CA PHE A 21 -5.51 4.63 1.35
C PHE A 21 -4.05 5.02 1.15
N LEU A 22 -3.62 5.21 -0.10
CA LEU A 22 -2.26 5.60 -0.46
C LEU A 22 -2.29 6.91 -1.24
N ASP A 23 -1.40 7.85 -0.91
CA ASP A 23 -1.36 9.19 -1.48
C ASP A 23 0.07 9.62 -1.82
N LEU A 24 0.23 10.36 -2.93
CA LEU A 24 1.52 10.89 -3.36
C LEU A 24 1.89 12.17 -2.62
N LEU A 25 3.12 12.26 -2.17
CA LEU A 25 3.64 13.46 -1.54
C LEU A 25 4.18 14.46 -2.57
N GLY A 26 4.01 15.75 -2.27
CA GLY A 26 4.62 16.85 -3.04
C GLY A 26 3.93 17.18 -4.36
N GLN A 27 2.72 16.68 -4.64
CA GLN A 27 2.01 16.98 -5.88
C GLN A 27 1.45 18.40 -5.91
N GLN A 28 1.02 18.95 -4.78
CA GLN A 28 0.39 20.28 -4.72
C GLN A 28 1.29 21.40 -5.26
N ASP A 29 2.60 21.36 -4.98
CA ASP A 29 3.54 22.39 -5.45
C ASP A 29 3.73 22.30 -6.97
N LYS A 30 3.74 21.10 -7.53
CA LYS A 30 3.81 20.88 -8.99
C LYS A 30 2.53 21.36 -9.69
N LEU A 31 1.35 21.07 -9.12
CA LEU A 31 0.06 21.50 -9.64
C LEU A 31 -0.06 23.03 -9.69
N ARG A 32 0.44 23.74 -8.67
CA ARG A 32 0.44 25.21 -8.60
C ARG A 32 1.30 25.88 -9.66
N GLN A 33 2.26 25.18 -10.25
CA GLN A 33 3.13 25.72 -11.29
C GLN A 33 2.44 25.84 -12.67
N ILE A 34 1.38 25.09 -12.89
CA ILE A 34 0.61 25.14 -14.15
C ILE A 34 -0.55 26.12 -13.96
N THR A 35 -0.37 27.34 -14.44
CA THR A 35 -1.34 28.44 -14.25
C THR A 35 -2.04 28.86 -15.54
N SER A 36 -1.50 28.52 -16.72
CA SER A 36 -2.06 28.88 -18.01
C SER A 36 -1.71 27.85 -19.08
N LEU A 37 -2.45 27.85 -20.17
CA LEU A 37 -2.07 27.09 -21.38
C LEU A 37 -0.93 27.84 -22.11
N PRO A 38 -0.02 27.12 -22.79
CA PRO A 38 1.06 27.69 -23.58
C PRO A 38 0.51 28.36 -24.86
N ASP A 39 1.24 29.33 -25.37
CA ASP A 39 0.96 29.84 -26.72
C ASP A 39 1.22 28.71 -27.75
N GLN A 40 0.16 28.31 -28.44
CA GLN A 40 0.20 27.21 -29.41
C GLN A 40 1.10 27.53 -30.64
N THR A 41 1.43 28.79 -30.85
CA THR A 41 2.34 29.24 -31.93
C THR A 41 3.80 29.16 -31.52
N ASN A 42 4.09 29.05 -30.20
CA ASN A 42 5.43 28.93 -29.65
C ASN A 42 5.77 27.46 -29.32
N ALA A 43 6.53 26.81 -30.20
CA ALA A 43 6.87 25.40 -30.05
C ALA A 43 7.67 25.10 -28.75
N GLU A 44 8.50 26.02 -28.29
CA GLU A 44 9.30 25.85 -27.07
C GLU A 44 8.41 25.88 -25.80
N GLU A 45 7.45 26.80 -25.75
CA GLU A 45 6.47 26.85 -24.66
C GLU A 45 5.59 25.60 -24.62
N VAL A 46 5.12 25.14 -25.80
CA VAL A 46 4.34 23.92 -25.91
C VAL A 46 5.12 22.70 -25.39
N GLU A 47 6.39 22.57 -25.75
CA GLU A 47 7.22 21.47 -25.29
C GLU A 47 7.54 21.54 -23.78
N ALA A 48 7.88 22.72 -23.26
CA ALA A 48 8.08 22.94 -21.81
C ALA A 48 6.81 22.62 -21.01
N PHE A 49 5.63 23.01 -21.51
CA PHE A 49 4.35 22.68 -20.90
C PHE A 49 4.08 21.16 -20.89
N LYS A 50 4.33 20.48 -22.00
CA LYS A 50 4.22 19.00 -22.07
C LYS A 50 5.13 18.31 -21.04
N GLN A 51 6.37 18.76 -20.91
CA GLN A 51 7.30 18.22 -19.94
C GLN A 51 6.81 18.46 -18.51
N SER A 52 6.27 19.62 -18.20
CA SER A 52 5.67 19.92 -16.89
C SER A 52 4.48 19.00 -16.58
N VAL A 53 3.59 18.77 -17.55
CA VAL A 53 2.47 17.84 -17.43
C VAL A 53 2.94 16.40 -17.21
N LEU A 54 3.97 15.95 -17.93
CA LEU A 54 4.54 14.62 -17.77
C LEU A 54 5.18 14.43 -16.40
N GLN A 55 5.90 15.43 -15.88
CA GLN A 55 6.48 15.41 -14.54
C GLN A 55 5.42 15.38 -13.43
N MET A 56 4.28 15.99 -13.65
CA MET A 56 3.15 15.97 -12.72
C MET A 56 2.38 14.64 -12.79
N TYR A 57 2.07 14.17 -14.00
CA TYR A 57 1.26 12.96 -14.21
C TYR A 57 2.04 11.65 -14.01
N GLY A 58 3.34 11.63 -14.31
CA GLY A 58 4.20 10.45 -14.23
C GLY A 58 4.14 9.73 -12.88
N PRO A 59 4.30 10.44 -11.74
CA PRO A 59 4.15 9.84 -10.40
C PRO A 59 2.78 9.18 -10.17
N VAL A 60 1.70 9.87 -10.54
CA VAL A 60 0.32 9.36 -10.41
C VAL A 60 0.15 8.06 -11.20
N LYS A 61 0.63 8.05 -12.46
CA LYS A 61 0.61 6.85 -13.30
C LYS A 61 1.44 5.73 -12.68
N SER A 62 2.61 6.04 -12.12
CA SER A 62 3.50 5.05 -11.47
C SER A 62 2.82 4.40 -10.27
N LEU A 63 2.28 5.18 -9.32
CA LEU A 63 1.57 4.65 -8.15
C LEU A 63 0.43 3.72 -8.57
N ARG A 64 -0.44 4.20 -9.48
CA ARG A 64 -1.58 3.42 -9.97
C ARG A 64 -1.13 2.13 -10.66
N THR A 65 -0.13 2.22 -11.53
CA THR A 65 0.38 1.05 -12.27
C THR A 65 0.97 0.01 -11.33
N PHE A 66 1.86 0.41 -10.41
CA PHE A 66 2.48 -0.53 -9.48
C PHE A 66 1.46 -1.18 -8.57
N PHE A 67 0.62 -0.39 -7.93
CA PHE A 67 -0.35 -0.91 -6.98
C PHE A 67 -1.41 -1.80 -7.64
N LEU A 68 -2.06 -1.33 -8.71
CA LEU A 68 -3.13 -2.08 -9.37
C LEU A 68 -2.63 -3.34 -10.09
N ASN A 69 -1.42 -3.30 -10.70
CA ASN A 69 -0.86 -4.50 -11.31
C ASN A 69 -0.48 -5.53 -10.25
N SER A 70 0.06 -5.10 -9.11
CA SER A 70 0.36 -6.03 -8.01
C SER A 70 -0.89 -6.69 -7.47
N ILE A 71 -1.97 -5.92 -7.22
CA ILE A 71 -3.27 -6.49 -6.82
C ILE A 71 -3.77 -7.53 -7.84
N LYS A 72 -3.69 -7.20 -9.14
CA LYS A 72 -4.11 -8.15 -10.19
C LYS A 72 -3.28 -9.43 -10.17
N SER A 73 -1.97 -9.34 -9.94
CA SER A 73 -1.10 -10.52 -9.85
C SER A 73 -1.48 -11.44 -8.69
N PHE A 74 -1.88 -10.87 -7.54
CA PHE A 74 -2.38 -11.66 -6.41
C PHE A 74 -3.77 -12.26 -6.65
N SER A 75 -4.58 -11.66 -7.51
CA SER A 75 -5.94 -12.11 -7.86
C SER A 75 -5.99 -13.03 -9.07
N SER A 76 -4.91 -13.09 -9.86
CA SER A 76 -4.86 -13.92 -11.08
C SER A 76 -4.66 -15.40 -10.73
N PRO A 77 -5.28 -16.33 -11.48
CA PRO A 77 -4.96 -17.74 -11.34
C PRO A 77 -3.48 -17.93 -11.68
N SER A 78 -2.65 -18.29 -10.69
CA SER A 78 -1.36 -18.88 -11.01
C SER A 78 -1.61 -20.26 -11.66
N ASP A 79 -0.68 -20.73 -12.48
CA ASP A 79 -0.73 -22.10 -13.01
C ASP A 79 -0.82 -23.07 -11.81
N ASP A 80 -2.00 -23.66 -11.60
CA ASP A 80 -2.28 -24.58 -10.48
C ASP A 80 -1.57 -25.93 -10.62
N LYS A 81 -0.58 -26.00 -11.53
CA LYS A 81 0.13 -27.25 -11.82
C LYS A 81 0.91 -27.81 -10.63
N ASP A 82 1.38 -26.91 -9.76
CA ASP A 82 2.17 -27.30 -8.57
C ASP A 82 1.34 -27.40 -7.30
N VAL A 83 0.03 -27.10 -7.36
CA VAL A 83 -0.88 -27.24 -6.21
C VAL A 83 -1.43 -28.66 -6.16
N PRO A 84 -1.19 -29.43 -5.07
CA PRO A 84 -1.81 -30.74 -4.89
C PRO A 84 -3.34 -30.67 -5.04
N GLU A 85 -3.94 -31.69 -5.67
CA GLU A 85 -5.38 -31.73 -6.00
C GLU A 85 -6.27 -31.44 -4.78
N GLU A 86 -5.87 -31.97 -3.62
CA GLU A 86 -6.56 -31.81 -2.32
C GLU A 86 -6.63 -30.37 -1.82
N PHE A 87 -5.73 -29.49 -2.30
CA PHE A 87 -5.70 -28.07 -1.91
C PHE A 87 -6.24 -27.12 -2.99
N LYS A 88 -6.54 -27.60 -4.19
CA LYS A 88 -6.98 -26.75 -5.30
C LYS A 88 -8.26 -25.99 -4.99
N GLU A 89 -9.24 -26.65 -4.41
CA GLU A 89 -10.52 -26.02 -4.05
C GLU A 89 -10.34 -24.94 -2.99
N VAL A 90 -9.53 -25.21 -1.96
CA VAL A 90 -9.17 -24.24 -0.92
C VAL A 90 -8.43 -23.06 -1.52
N VAL A 91 -7.44 -23.31 -2.38
CA VAL A 91 -6.70 -22.24 -3.08
C VAL A 91 -7.61 -21.40 -3.96
N GLN A 92 -8.57 -22.00 -4.65
CA GLN A 92 -9.53 -21.29 -5.49
C GLN A 92 -10.48 -20.42 -4.65
N GLN A 93 -10.95 -20.88 -3.51
CA GLN A 93 -11.76 -20.08 -2.58
C GLN A 93 -10.98 -18.89 -2.01
N PHE A 94 -9.70 -19.08 -1.68
CA PHE A 94 -8.83 -17.97 -1.25
C PHE A 94 -8.63 -16.92 -2.33
N ARG A 95 -8.62 -17.30 -3.61
CA ARG A 95 -8.48 -16.37 -4.74
C ARG A 95 -9.78 -15.61 -5.06
N SER A 96 -10.90 -16.08 -4.59
CA SER A 96 -12.22 -15.48 -4.88
C SER A 96 -12.55 -14.27 -4.00
N CYS A 97 -11.69 -13.88 -3.04
CA CYS A 97 -11.94 -12.71 -2.23
C CYS A 97 -11.75 -11.43 -3.07
N PRO A 98 -12.80 -10.65 -3.31
CA PRO A 98 -12.72 -9.48 -4.15
C PRO A 98 -11.90 -8.38 -3.48
N ILE A 99 -10.95 -7.81 -4.22
CA ILE A 99 -10.27 -6.58 -3.88
C ILE A 99 -10.82 -5.50 -4.79
N ASN A 100 -11.60 -4.59 -4.22
CA ASN A 100 -12.09 -3.42 -4.93
C ASN A 100 -11.03 -2.33 -4.89
N SER A 101 -10.87 -1.59 -6.00
CA SER A 101 -9.92 -0.50 -6.08
C SER A 101 -10.51 0.72 -6.74
N GLN A 102 -10.16 1.90 -6.23
CA GLN A 102 -10.57 3.20 -6.71
C GLN A 102 -9.34 4.09 -6.86
N THR A 103 -9.43 5.06 -7.74
CA THR A 103 -8.39 6.08 -7.89
C THR A 103 -9.04 7.45 -7.89
N PHE A 104 -8.51 8.36 -7.08
CA PHE A 104 -8.96 9.74 -7.04
C PHE A 104 -7.75 10.66 -7.01
N SER A 105 -7.65 11.60 -7.97
CA SER A 105 -6.50 12.52 -8.09
C SER A 105 -5.16 11.75 -8.08
N ASP A 106 -4.33 11.99 -7.09
CA ASP A 106 -3.03 11.37 -6.81
C ASP A 106 -3.11 10.24 -5.77
N SER A 107 -4.31 9.86 -5.36
CA SER A 107 -4.54 8.78 -4.39
C SER A 107 -5.01 7.49 -5.05
N VAL A 108 -4.75 6.36 -4.38
CA VAL A 108 -5.29 5.04 -4.69
C VAL A 108 -5.90 4.45 -3.42
N ILE A 109 -7.09 3.88 -3.57
CA ILE A 109 -7.83 3.23 -2.49
C ILE A 109 -8.04 1.76 -2.87
N ALA A 110 -7.80 0.84 -1.94
CA ALA A 110 -8.23 -0.54 -2.07
C ALA A 110 -9.11 -0.93 -0.89
N SER A 111 -10.12 -1.76 -1.13
CA SER A 111 -11.00 -2.25 -0.08
C SER A 111 -11.28 -3.74 -0.21
N ILE A 112 -11.35 -4.41 0.93
CA ILE A 112 -11.58 -5.85 1.06
C ILE A 112 -12.71 -6.04 2.06
N PRO A 113 -13.87 -6.62 1.66
CA PRO A 113 -14.88 -7.02 2.62
C PRO A 113 -14.37 -8.20 3.45
N LEU A 114 -14.55 -8.18 4.78
CA LEU A 114 -14.15 -9.29 5.65
C LEU A 114 -15.07 -10.51 5.52
N ARG A 115 -16.27 -10.31 5.03
CA ARG A 115 -17.23 -11.36 4.76
C ARG A 115 -18.02 -11.00 3.51
N ASN A 116 -18.04 -11.91 2.57
CA ASN A 116 -18.97 -11.90 1.45
C ASN A 116 -19.56 -13.30 1.28
N ASP A 117 -20.50 -13.45 0.37
CA ASP A 117 -21.19 -14.71 0.12
C ASP A 117 -20.26 -15.80 -0.49
N ILE A 118 -19.07 -15.39 -0.96
CA ILE A 118 -18.13 -16.24 -1.69
C ILE A 118 -16.94 -16.64 -0.81
N SER A 119 -16.47 -15.77 0.10
CA SER A 119 -15.29 -16.02 0.92
C SER A 119 -15.49 -15.62 2.38
N LEU A 120 -15.15 -16.54 3.27
CA LEU A 120 -15.12 -16.33 4.71
C LEU A 120 -13.71 -16.03 5.24
N TYR A 121 -12.69 -16.07 4.39
CA TYR A 121 -11.26 -16.07 4.77
C TYR A 121 -10.47 -14.97 4.05
N PRO A 122 -10.61 -13.71 4.46
CA PRO A 122 -10.06 -12.57 3.72
C PRO A 122 -8.56 -12.34 3.92
N CYS A 123 -7.87 -13.08 4.82
CA CYS A 123 -6.47 -12.79 5.14
C CYS A 123 -5.54 -12.85 3.94
N ARG A 124 -5.83 -13.70 2.95
CA ARG A 124 -5.06 -13.73 1.69
C ARG A 124 -5.20 -12.44 0.89
N ALA A 125 -6.41 -11.90 0.77
CA ALA A 125 -6.63 -10.63 0.09
C ALA A 125 -5.96 -9.48 0.88
N ILE A 126 -6.00 -9.53 2.22
CA ILE A 126 -5.29 -8.58 3.07
C ILE A 126 -3.78 -8.66 2.82
N PHE A 127 -3.21 -9.87 2.82
CA PHE A 127 -1.80 -10.09 2.50
C PHE A 127 -1.44 -9.54 1.11
N GLY A 128 -2.29 -9.79 0.10
CA GLY A 128 -2.12 -9.25 -1.24
C GLY A 128 -2.11 -7.72 -1.29
N VAL A 129 -3.00 -7.06 -0.57
CA VAL A 129 -3.04 -5.58 -0.49
C VAL A 129 -1.84 -5.03 0.27
N LEU A 130 -1.43 -5.65 1.39
CA LEU A 130 -0.23 -5.25 2.13
C LEU A 130 1.03 -5.38 1.26
N SER A 131 1.20 -6.53 0.59
CA SER A 131 2.34 -6.76 -0.31
C SER A 131 2.32 -5.82 -1.52
N ALA A 132 1.16 -5.56 -2.11
CA ALA A 132 1.01 -4.61 -3.21
C ALA A 132 1.33 -3.17 -2.77
N ALA A 133 0.92 -2.78 -1.56
CA ALA A 133 1.22 -1.47 -0.98
C ALA A 133 2.73 -1.33 -0.70
N ALA A 134 3.39 -2.37 -0.16
CA ALA A 134 4.83 -2.38 0.06
C ALA A 134 5.63 -2.25 -1.25
N LEU A 135 5.26 -3.03 -2.27
CA LEU A 135 5.91 -2.97 -3.58
C LEU A 135 5.70 -1.62 -4.28
N ALA A 136 4.47 -1.08 -4.23
CA ALA A 136 4.18 0.23 -4.79
C ALA A 136 4.97 1.34 -4.08
N PHE A 137 5.07 1.27 -2.75
CA PHE A 137 5.84 2.21 -1.94
C PHE A 137 7.31 2.20 -2.35
N LEU A 138 7.96 1.04 -2.35
CA LEU A 138 9.36 0.88 -2.70
C LEU A 138 9.64 1.30 -4.15
N SER A 139 8.79 0.87 -5.09
CA SER A 139 8.92 1.22 -6.52
C SER A 139 8.72 2.71 -6.78
N CYS A 140 7.81 3.36 -6.05
CA CYS A 140 7.62 4.81 -6.14
C CYS A 140 8.82 5.57 -5.56
N LEU A 141 9.35 5.15 -4.40
CA LEU A 141 10.57 5.73 -3.84
C LEU A 141 11.76 5.62 -4.81
N ALA A 142 11.95 4.46 -5.43
CA ALA A 142 13.01 4.25 -6.42
C ALA A 142 12.91 5.20 -7.63
N LYS A 143 11.71 5.74 -7.90
CA LYS A 143 11.46 6.75 -8.94
C LYS A 143 11.41 8.19 -8.41
N GLY A 144 11.77 8.42 -7.18
CA GLY A 144 11.71 9.75 -6.56
C GLY A 144 10.29 10.27 -6.33
N CYS A 145 9.33 9.36 -6.14
CA CYS A 145 7.91 9.67 -5.94
C CYS A 145 7.45 9.15 -4.57
N PRO A 146 7.80 9.82 -3.45
CA PRO A 146 7.43 9.36 -2.13
C PRO A 146 5.91 9.33 -1.96
N ILE A 147 5.42 8.29 -1.28
CA ILE A 147 4.01 8.13 -0.93
C ILE A 147 3.82 8.05 0.58
N ARG A 148 2.61 8.31 1.04
CA ARG A 148 2.14 7.99 2.39
C ARG A 148 0.92 7.11 2.29
N GLY A 149 0.60 6.41 3.37
CA GLY A 149 -0.61 5.63 3.41
C GLY A 149 -1.11 5.33 4.81
N GLY A 150 -2.36 4.90 4.85
CA GLY A 150 -3.00 4.32 6.02
C GLY A 150 -3.80 3.09 5.61
N ILE A 151 -3.71 2.03 6.41
CA ILE A 151 -4.49 0.80 6.21
C ILE A 151 -5.17 0.45 7.52
N ASP A 152 -6.49 0.39 7.54
CA ASP A 152 -7.22 0.02 8.74
C ASP A 152 -8.51 -0.73 8.43
N LEU A 153 -9.13 -1.24 9.49
CA LEU A 153 -10.37 -1.99 9.50
C LEU A 153 -11.51 -1.13 10.06
N GLY A 154 -12.67 -1.22 9.46
CA GLY A 154 -13.89 -0.56 9.95
C GLY A 154 -15.14 -0.94 9.17
N LEU A 155 -16.26 -0.34 9.54
CA LEU A 155 -17.50 -0.47 8.78
C LEU A 155 -17.41 0.36 7.52
N ALA A 156 -17.91 -0.20 6.41
CA ALA A 156 -18.06 0.49 5.15
C ALA A 156 -19.16 -0.13 4.30
N PHE A 157 -19.54 0.55 3.24
CA PHE A 157 -20.47 0.08 2.22
C PHE A 157 -20.08 0.65 0.86
N ASN A 158 -20.50 0.00 -0.20
CA ASN A 158 -20.32 0.51 -1.55
C ASN A 158 -21.54 1.38 -1.92
N ILE A 159 -21.28 2.62 -2.35
CA ILE A 159 -22.32 3.50 -2.92
C ILE A 159 -22.67 3.00 -4.32
N ASP A 160 -21.63 2.75 -5.13
CA ASP A 160 -21.70 2.16 -6.45
C ASP A 160 -20.73 0.99 -6.57
N ALA A 161 -20.69 0.32 -7.71
CA ALA A 161 -19.85 -0.87 -7.94
C ALA A 161 -18.36 -0.68 -7.59
N ASN A 162 -17.87 0.57 -7.57
CA ASN A 162 -16.47 0.89 -7.35
C ASN A 162 -16.23 2.01 -6.32
N GLU A 163 -17.25 2.47 -5.59
CA GLU A 163 -17.10 3.56 -4.63
C GLU A 163 -17.40 3.08 -3.21
N ILE A 164 -16.34 3.02 -2.37
CA ILE A 164 -16.47 2.70 -0.96
C ILE A 164 -16.66 3.96 -0.13
N TYR A 165 -17.53 3.90 0.85
CA TYR A 165 -17.79 4.97 1.81
C TYR A 165 -17.95 4.41 3.22
N GLY A 166 -17.55 5.17 4.24
CA GLY A 166 -17.79 4.84 5.63
C GLY A 166 -16.58 5.00 6.55
N PRO A 167 -16.74 4.61 7.83
CA PRO A 167 -15.70 4.74 8.86
C PRO A 167 -14.36 4.11 8.50
N ALA A 168 -14.32 2.98 7.78
CA ALA A 168 -13.08 2.34 7.37
C ALA A 168 -12.23 3.25 6.48
N LEU A 169 -12.83 3.89 5.49
CA LEU A 169 -12.16 4.85 4.61
C LEU A 169 -11.69 6.08 5.40
N ALA A 170 -12.54 6.62 6.28
CA ALA A 170 -12.19 7.77 7.11
C ALA A 170 -11.00 7.48 8.05
N ARG A 171 -10.91 6.26 8.60
CA ARG A 171 -9.78 5.80 9.42
C ARG A 171 -8.50 5.72 8.60
N ALA A 172 -8.52 5.01 7.46
CA ALA A 172 -7.37 4.89 6.58
C ALA A 172 -6.85 6.27 6.12
N TYR A 173 -7.74 7.17 5.72
CA TYR A 173 -7.41 8.56 5.40
C TYR A 173 -6.83 9.33 6.59
N THR A 174 -7.37 9.12 7.81
CA THR A 174 -6.84 9.78 9.01
C THR A 174 -5.42 9.30 9.33
N LEU A 175 -5.15 8.00 9.20
CA LEU A 175 -3.81 7.46 9.37
C LEU A 175 -2.83 8.08 8.36
N GLU A 176 -3.20 8.15 7.08
CA GLU A 176 -2.40 8.80 6.05
C GLU A 176 -2.17 10.27 6.38
N SER A 177 -3.23 11.06 6.58
CA SER A 177 -3.15 12.52 6.61
C SER A 177 -2.68 13.11 7.94
N LYS A 178 -2.94 12.40 9.08
CA LYS A 178 -2.68 12.90 10.44
C LYS A 178 -1.58 12.16 11.17
N VAL A 179 -1.34 10.88 10.86
CA VAL A 179 -0.40 10.02 11.59
C VAL A 179 0.87 9.75 10.78
N ALA A 180 0.76 9.49 9.48
CA ALA A 180 1.91 9.27 8.60
C ALA A 180 2.64 10.59 8.30
N HIS A 181 3.36 11.11 9.28
CA HIS A 181 4.04 12.42 9.19
C HIS A 181 5.18 12.46 8.15
N TYR A 182 5.73 11.32 7.75
CA TYR A 182 6.77 11.16 6.73
C TYR A 182 6.39 10.03 5.76
N PRO A 183 7.14 9.76 4.68
CA PRO A 183 6.83 8.67 3.76
C PRO A 183 6.85 7.32 4.48
N ARG A 184 5.68 6.81 4.82
CA ARG A 184 5.41 5.49 5.42
C ARG A 184 3.94 5.11 5.25
N ILE A 185 3.63 3.85 5.46
CA ILE A 185 2.25 3.34 5.48
C ILE A 185 1.94 2.88 6.90
N VAL A 186 1.01 3.58 7.56
CA VAL A 186 0.60 3.29 8.94
C VAL A 186 -0.50 2.23 8.94
N ILE A 187 -0.39 1.26 9.83
CA ILE A 187 -1.37 0.20 10.03
C ILE A 187 -2.21 0.54 11.28
N GLY A 188 -3.53 0.55 11.11
CA GLY A 188 -4.47 0.86 12.18
C GLY A 188 -4.61 -0.26 13.19
N GLU A 189 -4.93 0.12 14.43
CA GLU A 189 -5.05 -0.81 15.56
C GLU A 189 -6.16 -1.84 15.37
N GLU A 190 -7.25 -1.50 14.68
CA GLU A 190 -8.35 -2.43 14.44
C GLU A 190 -7.94 -3.56 13.50
N LEU A 191 -7.14 -3.26 12.47
CA LEU A 191 -6.59 -4.27 11.58
C LEU A 191 -5.61 -5.18 12.33
N VAL A 192 -4.70 -4.61 13.13
CA VAL A 192 -3.75 -5.38 13.95
C VAL A 192 -4.50 -6.30 14.91
N ARG A 193 -5.52 -5.78 15.59
CA ARG A 193 -6.36 -6.55 16.54
C ARG A 193 -7.08 -7.71 15.84
N TYR A 194 -7.66 -7.44 14.67
CA TYR A 194 -8.34 -8.46 13.86
C TYR A 194 -7.39 -9.57 13.44
N LEU A 195 -6.22 -9.24 12.88
CA LEU A 195 -5.23 -10.22 12.44
C LEU A 195 -4.72 -11.08 13.59
N ASN A 196 -4.44 -10.48 14.76
CA ASN A 196 -4.05 -11.24 15.95
C ASN A 196 -5.15 -12.18 16.42
N ALA A 197 -6.41 -11.75 16.40
CA ALA A 197 -7.55 -12.59 16.77
C ALA A 197 -7.68 -13.80 15.81
N VAL A 198 -7.53 -13.58 14.50
CA VAL A 198 -7.56 -14.66 13.51
C VAL A 198 -6.37 -15.61 13.66
N ALA A 199 -5.16 -15.06 13.85
CA ALA A 199 -3.92 -15.84 13.99
C ALA A 199 -3.89 -16.76 15.21
N THR A 200 -4.62 -16.41 16.26
CA THR A 200 -4.66 -17.14 17.54
C THR A 200 -5.95 -17.95 17.75
N ALA A 201 -6.93 -17.81 16.88
CA ALA A 201 -8.19 -18.53 16.98
C ALA A 201 -7.97 -20.05 16.78
N PRO A 202 -8.63 -20.91 17.58
CA PRO A 202 -8.62 -22.34 17.32
C PRO A 202 -9.19 -22.66 15.94
N ALA A 203 -8.42 -23.38 15.11
CA ALA A 203 -8.86 -23.79 13.79
C ALA A 203 -9.66 -25.11 13.88
N ALA A 204 -10.91 -25.09 13.44
CA ALA A 204 -11.77 -26.29 13.39
C ALA A 204 -11.62 -27.08 12.09
N ASN A 205 -11.01 -26.48 11.05
CA ASN A 205 -10.79 -27.10 9.75
C ASN A 205 -9.53 -26.52 9.07
N THR A 206 -9.12 -27.13 7.94
CA THR A 206 -7.93 -26.74 7.18
C THR A 206 -8.01 -25.30 6.67
N GLU A 207 -9.20 -24.85 6.25
CA GLU A 207 -9.38 -23.48 5.73
C GLU A 207 -9.12 -22.44 6.81
N GLN A 208 -9.62 -22.64 8.02
CA GLN A 208 -9.37 -21.77 9.16
C GLN A 208 -7.89 -21.79 9.54
N GLN A 209 -7.24 -22.96 9.46
CA GLN A 209 -5.81 -23.07 9.71
C GLN A 209 -4.97 -22.27 8.70
N VAL A 210 -5.29 -22.38 7.40
CA VAL A 210 -4.62 -21.61 6.34
C VAL A 210 -4.86 -20.12 6.54
N ASN A 211 -6.09 -19.71 6.88
CA ASN A 211 -6.40 -18.31 7.15
C ASN A 211 -5.61 -17.77 8.37
N ALA A 212 -5.47 -18.57 9.43
CA ALA A 212 -4.67 -18.21 10.61
C ALA A 212 -3.18 -18.05 10.28
N VAL A 213 -2.60 -18.99 9.50
CA VAL A 213 -1.20 -18.89 9.02
C VAL A 213 -1.02 -17.64 8.14
N THR A 214 -1.97 -17.36 7.26
CA THR A 214 -1.92 -16.16 6.41
C THR A 214 -2.04 -14.87 7.24
N ALA A 215 -2.85 -14.87 8.30
CA ALA A 215 -2.91 -13.75 9.24
C ALA A 215 -1.56 -13.51 9.94
N GLN A 216 -0.83 -14.58 10.31
CA GLN A 216 0.53 -14.47 10.84
C GLN A 216 1.49 -13.85 9.82
N SER A 217 1.41 -14.24 8.55
CA SER A 217 2.21 -13.60 7.47
C SER A 217 1.86 -12.12 7.32
N CYS A 218 0.58 -11.74 7.40
CA CYS A 218 0.19 -10.33 7.42
C CYS A 218 0.83 -9.57 8.60
N ILE A 219 0.87 -10.16 9.79
CA ILE A 219 1.49 -9.55 10.98
C ILE A 219 3.00 -9.40 10.78
N ARG A 220 3.68 -10.38 10.17
CA ARG A 220 5.12 -10.29 9.88
C ARG A 220 5.48 -9.24 8.82
N LEU A 221 4.52 -8.80 8.00
CA LEU A 221 4.68 -7.63 7.12
C LEU A 221 4.60 -6.29 7.88
N MET A 222 4.50 -6.29 9.19
CA MET A 222 4.36 -5.09 10.01
C MET A 222 5.50 -5.00 11.02
N THR A 223 5.84 -3.75 11.37
CA THR A 223 6.77 -3.45 12.47
C THR A 223 6.25 -2.27 13.26
N THR A 224 6.83 -2.03 14.44
CA THR A 224 6.53 -0.83 15.24
C THR A 224 7.58 0.23 14.93
N ASP A 225 7.13 1.43 14.62
CA ASP A 225 7.98 2.59 14.38
C ASP A 225 8.35 3.30 15.70
N ASP A 226 9.33 4.21 15.66
CA ASP A 226 9.85 4.93 16.83
C ASP A 226 8.78 5.71 17.61
N ASP A 227 7.68 6.10 16.95
CA ASP A 227 6.54 6.77 17.59
C ASP A 227 5.47 5.82 18.15
N GLY A 228 5.73 4.51 18.12
CA GLY A 228 4.86 3.46 18.65
C GLY A 228 3.74 3.02 17.71
N HIS A 229 3.60 3.60 16.53
CA HIS A 229 2.62 3.15 15.54
C HIS A 229 3.08 1.91 14.79
N SER A 230 2.15 1.00 14.51
CA SER A 230 2.41 -0.09 13.55
C SER A 230 2.51 0.46 12.14
N ILE A 231 3.54 0.07 11.42
CA ILE A 231 3.76 0.45 10.01
C ILE A 231 3.98 -0.79 9.15
N LEU A 232 3.75 -0.65 7.85
CA LEU A 232 4.09 -1.67 6.87
C LEU A 232 5.61 -1.76 6.72
N ASP A 233 6.17 -2.94 6.97
CA ASP A 233 7.62 -3.22 6.89
C ASP A 233 8.03 -3.65 5.48
N TYR A 234 8.07 -2.68 4.56
CA TYR A 234 8.37 -2.90 3.14
C TYR A 234 9.85 -3.22 2.85
N LEU A 235 10.70 -3.31 3.86
CA LEU A 235 12.08 -3.82 3.79
C LEU A 235 12.32 -4.98 4.77
N GLY A 236 11.28 -5.46 5.45
CA GLY A 236 11.37 -6.60 6.36
C GLY A 236 11.56 -7.94 5.64
N GLU A 237 11.95 -8.96 6.41
CA GLU A 237 12.24 -10.30 5.88
C GLU A 237 11.05 -10.94 5.18
N GLU A 238 9.84 -10.87 5.74
CA GLU A 238 8.64 -11.45 5.14
C GLU A 238 8.35 -10.84 3.75
N PHE A 239 8.58 -9.53 3.59
CA PHE A 239 8.40 -8.88 2.30
C PHE A 239 9.50 -9.26 1.31
N ARG A 240 10.76 -9.34 1.76
CA ARG A 240 11.88 -9.81 0.93
C ARG A 240 11.60 -11.21 0.39
N ASP A 241 11.22 -12.17 1.26
CA ASP A 241 10.95 -13.54 0.87
C ASP A 241 9.77 -13.63 -0.12
N THR A 242 8.76 -12.75 0.03
CA THR A 242 7.67 -12.62 -0.94
C THR A 242 8.16 -12.11 -2.30
N LEU A 243 9.16 -11.23 -2.34
CA LEU A 243 9.70 -10.64 -3.57
C LEU A 243 10.76 -11.51 -4.25
N GLU A 244 11.51 -12.34 -3.54
CA GLU A 244 12.49 -13.26 -4.14
C GLU A 244 11.85 -14.24 -5.13
N MET A 245 10.53 -14.44 -4.99
CA MET A 245 9.72 -15.15 -6.00
C MET A 245 9.51 -14.34 -7.29
N VAL A 246 9.84 -13.03 -7.30
CA VAL A 246 9.63 -12.10 -8.43
C VAL A 246 10.94 -11.37 -8.70
N HIS A 247 11.75 -11.85 -9.62
CA HIS A 247 13.11 -11.42 -9.97
C HIS A 247 13.50 -9.94 -9.80
N SER A 248 14.78 -9.71 -9.40
CA SER A 248 15.54 -8.43 -9.49
C SER A 248 15.09 -7.28 -8.56
N THR A 249 14.91 -7.55 -7.28
CA THR A 249 14.44 -6.55 -6.30
C THR A 249 15.54 -5.75 -5.63
N THR A 250 16.78 -6.25 -5.61
CA THR A 250 17.93 -5.58 -4.98
C THR A 250 18.20 -4.21 -5.62
N ASP A 251 18.08 -4.09 -6.94
CA ASP A 251 18.27 -2.83 -7.66
C ASP A 251 17.25 -1.76 -7.26
N ILE A 252 15.99 -2.18 -7.02
CA ILE A 252 14.90 -1.26 -6.61
C ILE A 252 15.18 -0.73 -5.20
N VAL A 253 15.65 -1.59 -4.28
CA VAL A 253 16.02 -1.19 -2.92
C VAL A 253 17.17 -0.17 -2.95
N GLN A 254 18.22 -0.45 -3.75
CA GLN A 254 19.34 0.47 -3.92
C GLN A 254 18.91 1.82 -4.51
N MET A 255 18.08 1.82 -5.55
CA MET A 255 17.56 3.06 -6.15
C MET A 255 16.72 3.87 -5.15
N ALA A 256 15.87 3.21 -4.38
CA ALA A 256 15.06 3.84 -3.34
C ALA A 256 15.94 4.45 -2.24
N TYR A 257 16.96 3.72 -1.78
CA TYR A 257 17.90 4.22 -0.77
C TYR A 257 18.70 5.43 -1.26
N ASN A 258 19.21 5.36 -2.50
CA ASN A 258 19.93 6.50 -3.12
C ASN A 258 19.05 7.76 -3.16
N PHE A 259 17.77 7.62 -3.50
CA PHE A 259 16.83 8.74 -3.46
C PHE A 259 16.66 9.29 -2.04
N VAL A 260 16.48 8.42 -1.05
CA VAL A 260 16.29 8.82 0.35
C VAL A 260 17.53 9.55 0.89
N GLN A 261 18.74 9.06 0.60
CA GLN A 261 19.99 9.72 0.97
C GLN A 261 20.11 11.11 0.33
N THR A 262 19.85 11.20 -0.98
CA THR A 262 19.93 12.44 -1.74
C THR A 262 18.98 13.50 -1.17
N GLU A 263 17.73 13.15 -0.91
CA GLU A 263 16.75 14.08 -0.34
C GLU A 263 17.08 14.45 1.12
N SER A 264 17.59 13.50 1.92
CA SER A 264 18.05 13.78 3.28
C SER A 264 19.17 14.82 3.29
N GLN A 265 20.21 14.62 2.48
CA GLN A 265 21.35 15.55 2.37
C GLN A 265 20.92 16.93 1.86
N LYS A 266 20.06 16.96 0.83
CA LYS A 266 19.49 18.20 0.27
C LYS A 266 18.76 19.02 1.33
N TYR A 267 17.81 18.43 2.06
CA TYR A 267 17.05 19.17 3.05
C TYR A 267 17.87 19.58 4.28
N GLN A 268 18.93 18.83 4.61
CA GLN A 268 19.91 19.25 5.61
C GLN A 268 20.69 20.48 5.13
N ALA A 269 21.18 20.47 3.89
CA ALA A 269 21.90 21.60 3.30
C ALA A 269 21.03 22.87 3.18
N GLU A 270 19.76 22.70 2.81
CA GLU A 270 18.77 23.78 2.75
C GLU A 270 18.30 24.25 4.13
N LYS A 271 18.73 23.61 5.21
CA LYS A 271 18.26 23.86 6.59
C LYS A 271 16.74 23.77 6.75
N ASN A 272 16.11 22.96 5.92
CA ASN A 272 14.68 22.66 6.00
C ASN A 272 14.42 21.62 7.12
N SER A 273 14.29 22.10 8.36
CA SER A 273 14.19 21.22 9.54
C SER A 273 13.01 20.23 9.45
N LYS A 274 11.88 20.63 8.85
CA LYS A 274 10.70 19.77 8.72
C LYS A 274 10.93 18.60 7.77
N LEU A 275 11.43 18.87 6.57
CA LEU A 275 11.71 17.83 5.58
C LEU A 275 12.98 17.05 5.94
N GLY A 276 14.02 17.74 6.43
CA GLY A 276 15.23 17.09 6.93
C GLY A 276 14.93 16.03 7.99
N PHE A 277 14.10 16.36 8.99
CA PHE A 277 13.69 15.39 10.02
C PHE A 277 12.93 14.18 9.41
N ARG A 278 12.00 14.42 8.50
CA ARG A 278 11.22 13.37 7.84
C ARG A 278 12.10 12.39 7.06
N TYR A 279 13.05 12.92 6.29
CA TYR A 279 13.96 12.08 5.51
C TYR A 279 15.04 11.42 6.36
N THR A 280 15.40 12.02 7.51
CA THR A 280 16.25 11.35 8.50
C THR A 280 15.57 10.10 9.07
N LEU A 281 14.29 10.19 9.48
CA LEU A 281 13.53 9.02 9.94
C LEU A 281 13.46 7.93 8.86
N LEU A 282 13.15 8.33 7.63
CA LEU A 282 13.08 7.38 6.51
C LEU A 282 14.44 6.74 6.23
N ARG A 283 15.53 7.51 6.26
CA ARG A 283 16.90 7.00 6.10
C ARG A 283 17.25 5.99 7.21
N ASN A 284 16.98 6.32 8.46
CA ASN A 284 17.24 5.42 9.59
C ASN A 284 16.47 4.10 9.43
N TYR A 285 15.21 4.14 8.96
CA TYR A 285 14.43 2.95 8.66
C TYR A 285 15.12 2.08 7.60
N PHE A 286 15.65 2.66 6.52
CA PHE A 286 16.40 1.93 5.49
C PHE A 286 17.69 1.35 6.07
N GLU A 287 18.52 2.15 6.72
CA GLU A 287 19.82 1.74 7.26
C GLU A 287 19.70 0.57 8.25
N ALA A 288 18.65 0.55 9.05
CA ALA A 288 18.37 -0.57 9.95
C ALA A 288 18.06 -1.90 9.23
N ARG A 289 17.61 -1.86 7.96
CA ARG A 289 17.14 -3.04 7.22
C ARG A 289 18.00 -3.44 6.03
N LEU A 290 18.83 -2.55 5.50
CA LEU A 290 19.71 -2.83 4.37
C LEU A 290 20.61 -4.06 4.55
N PRO A 291 21.14 -4.38 5.76
CA PRO A 291 21.89 -5.61 5.97
C PRO A 291 21.10 -6.89 5.64
N HIS A 292 19.77 -6.91 5.87
CA HIS A 292 18.90 -8.04 5.49
C HIS A 292 18.81 -8.26 3.97
N TRP A 293 19.15 -7.23 3.19
CA TRP A 293 19.19 -7.23 1.71
C TRP A 293 20.59 -7.43 1.14
N GLY A 294 21.58 -7.71 2.00
CA GLY A 294 22.98 -7.94 1.60
C GLY A 294 23.77 -6.66 1.29
N PHE A 295 23.28 -5.49 1.70
CA PHE A 295 24.04 -4.25 1.58
C PHE A 295 24.94 -4.04 2.79
N GLU A 296 26.21 -3.73 2.54
CA GLU A 296 27.13 -3.26 3.57
C GLU A 296 26.93 -1.75 3.75
N LEU A 297 26.63 -1.34 4.99
CA LEU A 297 26.65 0.08 5.34
C LEU A 297 28.11 0.49 5.50
N HIS A 298 28.62 1.30 4.60
CA HIS A 298 29.88 2.01 4.85
C HIS A 298 29.57 3.16 5.80
N ASP A 299 30.15 3.09 7.01
CA ASP A 299 30.20 4.23 7.94
C ASP A 299 31.00 5.35 7.25
N ASP A 300 30.34 6.19 6.48
CA ASP A 300 30.90 7.48 6.09
C ASP A 300 30.93 8.34 7.35
N ILE A 301 32.14 8.42 7.94
CA ILE A 301 32.53 9.25 9.10
C ILE A 301 32.32 10.74 8.80
#